data_46ace8e7810ed25d486a9ea9998e803f
#
_entry.id   46ace8e7810ed25d486a9ea9998e803f
#
_cell.length_a   1.000
_cell.length_b   1.000
_cell.length_c   1.000
_cell.angle_alpha   90.00
_cell.angle_beta   90.00
_cell.angle_gamma   90.00
#
_symmetry.space_group_name_H-M   'P 1'
#
loop_
_entity.id
_entity.type
_entity.pdbx_description
1 polymer ?
#
loop_
_entity_poly.entity_id
_entity_poly.type
_entity_poly.pdbx_seq_one_letter_code
_entity_poly.pdbx_strand_id
1 'polypeptide(L)'
;MNQAWDLLFEGKINEAKKLVEADFLLETCTDFSLLNLMGYIYLEEQKYNECLSIYQRYIDLARTKSDPENEHIGYHQLAMVYREMNEFQTALFYIEREQKVIEEAFTEDTLKYSVNNYEQGYLRLKLGKVAEAFMYMEQSLKQALQTDDLIAQACAYRGLGEIGSIQKTEESHENFLQAIALFEKAGDQIGAQEVRKLLNNKK
;
A
#
# COMPACT_ATOMS: atom_id res chain seq x y z
N MET A 1 12.66 11.81 -15.32
CA MET A 1 11.87 10.91 -14.47
C MET A 1 12.51 10.68 -13.11
N ASN A 2 13.71 10.11 -12.98
CA ASN A 2 14.35 9.84 -11.68
C ASN A 2 14.43 11.09 -10.77
N GLN A 3 14.88 12.23 -11.30
CA GLN A 3 14.95 13.48 -10.53
C GLN A 3 13.58 13.92 -9.96
N ALA A 4 12.49 13.69 -10.67
CA ALA A 4 11.16 14.04 -10.18
C ALA A 4 10.70 13.11 -9.04
N TRP A 5 11.05 11.82 -9.09
CA TRP A 5 10.84 10.89 -7.98
C TRP A 5 11.68 11.26 -6.75
N ASP A 6 12.97 11.62 -6.94
CA ASP A 6 13.83 12.05 -5.85
C ASP A 6 13.24 13.26 -5.12
N LEU A 7 12.78 14.26 -5.90
CA LEU A 7 12.13 15.46 -5.34
C LEU A 7 10.83 15.12 -4.59
N LEU A 8 10.04 14.18 -5.10
CA LEU A 8 8.81 13.74 -4.43
C LEU A 8 9.15 13.09 -3.07
N PHE A 9 10.13 12.19 -3.03
CA PHE A 9 10.57 11.54 -1.78
C PHE A 9 11.22 12.52 -0.79
N GLU A 10 11.79 13.62 -1.28
CA GLU A 10 12.27 14.72 -0.43
C GLU A 10 11.14 15.66 0.05
N GLY A 11 9.89 15.40 -0.30
CA GLY A 11 8.74 16.24 0.04
C GLY A 11 8.64 17.53 -0.79
N LYS A 12 9.44 17.67 -1.85
CA LYS A 12 9.46 18.82 -2.77
C LYS A 12 8.44 18.66 -3.90
N ILE A 13 7.18 18.48 -3.54
CA ILE A 13 6.08 18.10 -4.44
C ILE A 13 5.92 19.08 -5.60
N ASN A 14 5.96 20.40 -5.31
CA ASN A 14 5.83 21.43 -6.34
C ASN A 14 6.97 21.44 -7.36
N GLU A 15 8.20 21.08 -6.94
CA GLU A 15 9.35 21.00 -7.82
C GLU A 15 9.27 19.73 -8.68
N ALA A 16 8.90 18.59 -8.09
CA ALA A 16 8.66 17.35 -8.81
C ALA A 16 7.60 17.55 -9.91
N LYS A 17 6.49 18.20 -9.57
CA LYS A 17 5.39 18.48 -10.48
C LYS A 17 5.83 19.33 -11.67
N LYS A 18 6.53 20.44 -11.43
CA LYS A 18 7.02 21.35 -12.49
C LYS A 18 7.91 20.66 -13.52
N LEU A 19 8.62 19.60 -13.14
CA LEU A 19 9.50 18.88 -14.06
C LEU A 19 8.73 18.03 -15.09
N VAL A 20 7.50 17.65 -14.79
CA VAL A 20 6.76 16.67 -15.60
C VAL A 20 5.40 17.16 -16.08
N GLU A 21 4.83 18.20 -15.46
CA GLU A 21 3.48 18.70 -15.76
C GLU A 21 3.35 19.23 -17.20
N ALA A 22 4.39 19.82 -17.74
CA ALA A 22 4.36 20.40 -19.09
C ALA A 22 4.19 19.34 -20.18
N ASP A 23 4.69 18.12 -19.94
CA ASP A 23 4.65 17.00 -20.88
C ASP A 23 3.54 15.97 -20.54
N PHE A 24 2.80 16.22 -19.45
CA PHE A 24 1.77 15.29 -18.98
C PHE A 24 0.39 15.61 -19.58
N LEU A 25 -0.10 14.70 -20.40
CA LEU A 25 -1.47 14.71 -20.92
C LEU A 25 -2.10 13.36 -20.59
N LEU A 26 -3.05 13.34 -19.66
CA LEU A 26 -3.65 12.11 -19.13
C LEU A 26 -4.21 11.20 -20.23
N GLU A 27 -4.93 11.77 -21.19
CA GLU A 27 -5.64 11.02 -22.23
C GLU A 27 -4.69 10.29 -23.17
N THR A 28 -3.49 10.82 -23.38
CA THR A 28 -2.49 10.27 -24.33
C THR A 28 -1.28 9.66 -23.64
N CYS A 29 -1.16 9.80 -22.31
CA CYS A 29 -0.03 9.24 -21.58
C CYS A 29 -0.04 7.72 -21.66
N THR A 30 1.10 7.15 -22.08
CA THR A 30 1.35 5.69 -22.16
C THR A 30 2.55 5.25 -21.33
N ASP A 31 3.12 6.14 -20.53
CA ASP A 31 4.22 5.89 -19.61
C ASP A 31 3.68 5.64 -18.20
N PHE A 32 3.79 4.39 -17.75
CA PHE A 32 3.34 3.97 -16.41
C PHE A 32 4.07 4.70 -15.28
N SER A 33 5.37 4.97 -15.43
CA SER A 33 6.13 5.70 -14.41
C SER A 33 5.65 7.14 -14.26
N LEU A 34 5.33 7.80 -15.37
CA LEU A 34 4.79 9.16 -15.36
C LEU A 34 3.37 9.19 -14.78
N LEU A 35 2.50 8.25 -15.18
CA LEU A 35 1.16 8.13 -14.59
C LEU A 35 1.24 7.93 -13.07
N ASN A 36 2.11 7.02 -12.62
CA ASN A 36 2.27 6.74 -11.19
C ASN A 36 2.81 7.95 -10.43
N LEU A 37 3.83 8.63 -10.96
CA LEU A 37 4.39 9.85 -10.36
C LEU A 37 3.32 10.95 -10.21
N MET A 38 2.53 11.17 -11.25
CA MET A 38 1.44 12.17 -11.20
C MET A 38 0.34 11.76 -10.23
N GLY A 39 0.05 10.45 -10.12
CA GLY A 39 -0.87 9.90 -9.12
C GLY A 39 -0.41 10.23 -7.71
N TYR A 40 0.85 9.99 -7.37
CA TYR A 40 1.42 10.35 -6.06
C TYR A 40 1.42 11.85 -5.81
N ILE A 41 1.80 12.68 -6.81
CA ILE A 41 1.77 14.14 -6.68
C ILE A 41 0.34 14.63 -6.35
N TYR A 42 -0.66 14.14 -7.06
CA TYR A 42 -2.04 14.53 -6.79
C TYR A 42 -2.59 13.97 -5.47
N LEU A 43 -2.11 12.80 -5.04
CA LEU A 43 -2.46 12.25 -3.73
C LEU A 43 -1.95 13.17 -2.61
N GLU A 44 -0.70 13.60 -2.68
CA GLU A 44 -0.11 14.56 -1.72
C GLU A 44 -0.82 15.93 -1.74
N GLU A 45 -1.29 16.36 -2.91
CA GLU A 45 -2.13 17.56 -3.04
C GLU A 45 -3.60 17.34 -2.61
N GLN A 46 -3.98 16.13 -2.17
CA GLN A 46 -5.34 15.70 -1.82
C GLN A 46 -6.35 15.88 -2.98
N LYS A 47 -5.88 15.82 -4.20
CA LYS A 47 -6.69 15.88 -5.43
C LYS A 47 -7.17 14.50 -5.82
N TYR A 48 -8.06 13.95 -5.01
CA TYR A 48 -8.49 12.55 -5.13
C TYR A 48 -9.16 12.23 -6.47
N ASN A 49 -9.98 13.13 -7.02
CA ASN A 49 -10.63 12.90 -8.31
C ASN A 49 -9.63 12.76 -9.46
N GLU A 50 -8.58 13.57 -9.46
CA GLU A 50 -7.49 13.50 -10.41
C GLU A 50 -6.70 12.20 -10.24
N CYS A 51 -6.41 11.79 -8.98
CA CYS A 51 -5.78 10.50 -8.69
C CYS A 51 -6.60 9.34 -9.25
N LEU A 52 -7.90 9.31 -8.97
CA LEU A 52 -8.79 8.25 -9.45
C LEU A 52 -8.78 8.17 -10.99
N SER A 53 -8.79 9.32 -11.68
CA SER A 53 -8.72 9.37 -13.14
C SER A 53 -7.39 8.83 -13.67
N ILE A 54 -6.27 9.14 -13.02
CA ILE A 54 -4.94 8.64 -13.38
C ILE A 54 -4.86 7.13 -13.20
N TYR A 55 -5.25 6.60 -12.05
CA TYR A 55 -5.13 5.16 -11.82
C TYR A 55 -6.15 4.34 -12.60
N GLN A 56 -7.31 4.91 -12.95
CA GLN A 56 -8.20 4.29 -13.93
C GLN A 56 -7.53 4.21 -15.31
N ARG A 57 -6.90 5.30 -15.79
CA ARG A 57 -6.14 5.31 -17.04
C ARG A 57 -4.97 4.31 -16.99
N TYR A 58 -4.29 4.19 -15.85
CA TYR A 58 -3.20 3.24 -15.63
C TYR A 58 -3.66 1.80 -15.83
N ILE A 59 -4.78 1.42 -15.22
CA ILE A 59 -5.39 0.09 -15.34
C ILE A 59 -5.82 -0.19 -16.78
N ASP A 60 -6.50 0.76 -17.44
CA ASP A 60 -6.98 0.60 -18.81
C ASP A 60 -5.81 0.42 -19.79
N LEU A 61 -4.72 1.15 -19.58
CA LEU A 61 -3.49 1.00 -20.34
C LEU A 61 -2.86 -0.38 -20.12
N ALA A 62 -2.74 -0.84 -18.88
CA ALA A 62 -2.19 -2.14 -18.53
C ALA A 62 -2.99 -3.28 -19.19
N ARG A 63 -4.31 -3.22 -19.13
CA ARG A 63 -5.20 -4.18 -19.79
C ARG A 63 -5.04 -4.18 -21.31
N THR A 64 -4.96 -2.99 -21.92
CA THR A 64 -4.76 -2.86 -23.38
C THR A 64 -3.44 -3.50 -23.82
N LYS A 65 -2.42 -3.42 -22.97
CA LYS A 65 -1.10 -4.02 -23.22
C LYS A 65 -0.99 -5.48 -22.77
N SER A 66 -2.03 -6.04 -22.15
CA SER A 66 -1.98 -7.36 -21.51
C SER A 66 -0.81 -7.47 -20.52
N ASP A 67 -0.66 -6.45 -19.68
CA ASP A 67 0.44 -6.27 -18.72
C ASP A 67 -0.08 -6.47 -17.28
N PRO A 68 -0.09 -7.72 -16.75
CA PRO A 68 -0.62 -8.01 -15.42
C PRO A 68 0.22 -7.36 -14.30
N GLU A 69 1.52 -7.08 -14.53
CA GLU A 69 2.37 -6.40 -13.54
C GLU A 69 1.87 -4.98 -13.30
N ASN A 70 1.59 -4.23 -14.35
CA ASN A 70 1.02 -2.90 -14.19
C ASN A 70 -0.48 -2.94 -13.84
N GLU A 71 -1.23 -3.97 -14.23
CA GLU A 71 -2.64 -4.08 -13.85
C GLU A 71 -2.83 -4.22 -12.35
N HIS A 72 -2.08 -5.14 -11.67
CA HIS A 72 -2.19 -5.29 -10.23
C HIS A 72 -1.72 -4.03 -9.48
N ILE A 73 -0.62 -3.38 -9.93
CA ILE A 73 -0.15 -2.11 -9.35
C ILE A 73 -1.25 -1.04 -9.46
N GLY A 74 -1.90 -0.94 -10.62
CA GLY A 74 -2.98 0.03 -10.82
C GLY A 74 -4.14 -0.16 -9.86
N TYR A 75 -4.59 -1.40 -9.63
CA TYR A 75 -5.63 -1.70 -8.63
C TYR A 75 -5.19 -1.39 -7.21
N HIS A 76 -3.95 -1.74 -6.87
CA HIS A 76 -3.38 -1.41 -5.57
C HIS A 76 -3.43 0.09 -5.30
N GLN A 77 -2.90 0.89 -6.22
CA GLN A 77 -2.85 2.35 -6.09
C GLN A 77 -4.25 2.97 -6.02
N LEU A 78 -5.19 2.48 -6.82
CA LEU A 78 -6.57 2.94 -6.78
C LEU A 78 -7.21 2.66 -5.40
N ALA A 79 -6.94 1.48 -4.83
CA ALA A 79 -7.37 1.15 -3.47
C ALA A 79 -6.75 2.08 -2.43
N MET A 80 -5.47 2.45 -2.57
CA MET A 80 -4.82 3.39 -1.65
C MET A 80 -5.48 4.77 -1.68
N VAL A 81 -5.87 5.27 -2.86
CA VAL A 81 -6.62 6.54 -2.96
C VAL A 81 -7.95 6.45 -2.19
N TYR A 82 -8.74 5.39 -2.38
CA TYR A 82 -9.99 5.20 -1.64
C TYR A 82 -9.76 5.03 -0.13
N ARG A 83 -8.65 4.40 0.27
CA ARG A 83 -8.24 4.30 1.69
C ARG A 83 -7.98 5.68 2.31
N GLU A 84 -7.28 6.57 1.61
CA GLU A 84 -7.05 7.96 2.06
C GLU A 84 -8.36 8.77 2.15
N MET A 85 -9.33 8.48 1.28
CA MET A 85 -10.69 9.04 1.36
C MET A 85 -11.54 8.44 2.49
N ASN A 86 -11.02 7.46 3.26
CA ASN A 86 -11.75 6.64 4.24
C ASN A 86 -12.92 5.83 3.65
N GLU A 87 -12.92 5.60 2.35
CA GLU A 87 -13.87 4.74 1.66
C GLU A 87 -13.42 3.26 1.69
N PHE A 88 -13.29 2.70 2.90
CA PHE A 88 -12.66 1.40 3.12
C PHE A 88 -13.35 0.24 2.40
N GLN A 89 -14.67 0.30 2.19
CA GLN A 89 -15.37 -0.74 1.45
C GLN A 89 -15.01 -0.73 -0.04
N THR A 90 -14.90 0.46 -0.64
CA THR A 90 -14.47 0.64 -2.03
C THR A 90 -13.00 0.26 -2.20
N ALA A 91 -12.14 0.66 -1.25
CA ALA A 91 -10.74 0.25 -1.25
C ALA A 91 -10.61 -1.29 -1.22
N LEU A 92 -11.37 -1.96 -0.35
CA LEU A 92 -11.35 -3.43 -0.24
C LEU A 92 -11.79 -4.10 -1.56
N PHE A 93 -12.80 -3.56 -2.25
CA PHE A 93 -13.21 -4.06 -3.57
C PHE A 93 -12.04 -4.04 -4.57
N TYR A 94 -11.22 -2.99 -4.58
CA TYR A 94 -10.09 -2.89 -5.50
C TYR A 94 -8.92 -3.79 -5.09
N ILE A 95 -8.65 -3.98 -3.80
CA ILE A 95 -7.66 -4.98 -3.32
C ILE A 95 -8.09 -6.40 -3.68
N GLU A 96 -9.39 -6.71 -3.66
CA GLU A 96 -9.91 -8.00 -4.13
C GLU A 96 -9.81 -8.16 -5.67
N ARG A 97 -9.79 -7.06 -6.44
CA ARG A 97 -9.47 -7.07 -7.87
C ARG A 97 -7.99 -7.32 -8.13
N GLU A 98 -7.12 -6.65 -7.36
CA GLU A 98 -5.68 -6.91 -7.37
C GLU A 98 -5.38 -8.38 -7.08
N GLN A 99 -6.02 -8.96 -6.05
CA GLN A 99 -5.84 -10.38 -5.71
C GLN A 99 -6.09 -11.30 -6.90
N LYS A 100 -7.15 -11.07 -7.67
CA LYS A 100 -7.46 -11.90 -8.85
C LYS A 100 -6.35 -11.86 -9.89
N VAL A 101 -5.77 -10.69 -10.14
CA VAL A 101 -4.64 -10.57 -11.08
C VAL A 101 -3.42 -11.33 -10.54
N ILE A 102 -3.17 -11.25 -9.22
CA ILE A 102 -2.07 -11.98 -8.58
C ILE A 102 -2.29 -13.50 -8.70
N GLU A 103 -3.49 -13.98 -8.42
CA GLU A 103 -3.85 -15.41 -8.51
C GLU A 103 -3.73 -15.96 -9.94
N GLU A 104 -4.03 -15.16 -10.96
CA GLU A 104 -3.98 -15.56 -12.36
C GLU A 104 -2.56 -15.50 -12.95
N ALA A 105 -1.78 -14.49 -12.60
CA ALA A 105 -0.51 -14.20 -13.27
C ALA A 105 0.75 -14.44 -12.41
N PHE A 106 0.64 -14.49 -11.08
CA PHE A 106 1.78 -14.49 -10.14
C PHE A 106 1.67 -15.55 -9.05
N THR A 107 1.28 -16.77 -9.41
CA THR A 107 0.95 -17.87 -8.47
C THR A 107 2.06 -18.20 -7.46
N GLU A 108 3.32 -17.95 -7.79
CA GLU A 108 4.49 -18.25 -6.96
C GLU A 108 5.07 -17.00 -6.25
N ASP A 109 4.50 -15.82 -6.46
CA ASP A 109 5.02 -14.57 -5.89
C ASP A 109 4.49 -14.33 -4.48
N THR A 110 5.16 -14.92 -3.49
CA THR A 110 4.76 -14.83 -2.09
C THR A 110 4.75 -13.39 -1.55
N LEU A 111 5.58 -12.48 -2.11
CA LEU A 111 5.61 -11.09 -1.68
C LEU A 111 4.33 -10.35 -2.10
N LYS A 112 3.89 -10.52 -3.35
CA LYS A 112 2.63 -9.93 -3.82
C LYS A 112 1.44 -10.40 -2.98
N TYR A 113 1.37 -11.71 -2.69
CA TYR A 113 0.34 -12.24 -1.80
C TYR A 113 0.42 -11.67 -0.38
N SER A 114 1.62 -11.52 0.18
CA SER A 114 1.81 -10.94 1.51
C SER A 114 1.28 -9.51 1.58
N VAL A 115 1.68 -8.66 0.63
CA VAL A 115 1.26 -7.25 0.56
C VAL A 115 -0.26 -7.14 0.38
N ASN A 116 -0.84 -7.91 -0.55
CA ASN A 116 -2.29 -7.91 -0.77
C ASN A 116 -3.05 -8.37 0.48
N ASN A 117 -2.60 -9.45 1.14
CA ASN A 117 -3.23 -9.92 2.38
C ASN A 117 -3.11 -8.91 3.52
N TYR A 118 -2.00 -8.17 3.62
CA TYR A 118 -1.86 -7.07 4.57
C TYR A 118 -2.95 -6.01 4.35
N GLU A 119 -3.12 -5.53 3.12
CA GLU A 119 -4.14 -4.51 2.81
C GLU A 119 -5.55 -5.04 3.04
N GLN A 120 -5.83 -6.32 2.69
CA GLN A 120 -7.10 -6.95 3.01
C GLN A 120 -7.38 -7.00 4.51
N GLY A 121 -6.37 -7.34 5.31
CA GLY A 121 -6.46 -7.34 6.77
C GLY A 121 -6.68 -5.94 7.32
N TYR A 122 -5.89 -4.97 6.87
CA TYR A 122 -5.99 -3.58 7.31
C TYR A 122 -7.38 -2.98 7.02
N LEU A 123 -7.89 -3.15 5.81
CA LEU A 123 -9.19 -2.61 5.41
C LEU A 123 -10.34 -3.27 6.19
N ARG A 124 -10.27 -4.58 6.43
CA ARG A 124 -11.24 -5.29 7.27
C ARG A 124 -11.20 -4.82 8.71
N LEU A 125 -10.01 -4.51 9.24
CA LEU A 125 -9.89 -3.93 10.57
C LEU A 125 -10.58 -2.56 10.65
N LYS A 126 -10.38 -1.70 9.66
CA LYS A 126 -11.07 -0.39 9.55
C LYS A 126 -12.59 -0.52 9.44
N LEU A 127 -13.08 -1.60 8.84
CA LEU A 127 -14.49 -1.94 8.75
C LEU A 127 -15.05 -2.64 10.01
N GLY A 128 -14.23 -2.82 11.05
CA GLY A 128 -14.63 -3.48 12.31
C GLY A 128 -14.73 -5.01 12.22
N LYS A 129 -14.28 -5.63 11.12
CA LYS A 129 -14.29 -7.07 10.89
C LYS A 129 -13.03 -7.73 11.48
N VAL A 130 -12.88 -7.65 12.81
CA VAL A 130 -11.63 -7.99 13.51
C VAL A 130 -11.19 -9.44 13.26
N ALA A 131 -12.12 -10.41 13.27
CA ALA A 131 -11.79 -11.82 13.06
C ALA A 131 -11.27 -12.09 11.63
N GLU A 132 -11.91 -11.50 10.60
CA GLU A 132 -11.43 -11.61 9.22
C GLU A 132 -10.07 -10.90 9.06
N ALA A 133 -9.91 -9.72 9.65
CA ALA A 133 -8.66 -8.98 9.65
C ALA A 133 -7.49 -9.80 10.20
N PHE A 134 -7.72 -10.51 11.31
CA PHE A 134 -6.72 -11.37 11.93
C PHE A 134 -6.26 -12.49 10.97
N MET A 135 -7.20 -13.19 10.32
CA MET A 135 -6.88 -14.26 9.37
C MET A 135 -5.99 -13.76 8.22
N TYR A 136 -6.33 -12.60 7.65
CA TYR A 136 -5.55 -12.02 6.56
C TYR A 136 -4.17 -11.55 7.02
N MET A 137 -4.04 -10.96 8.21
CA MET A 137 -2.75 -10.57 8.78
C MET A 137 -1.84 -11.76 9.11
N GLU A 138 -2.39 -12.87 9.61
CA GLU A 138 -1.62 -14.11 9.80
C GLU A 138 -1.10 -14.66 8.47
N GLN A 139 -1.93 -14.65 7.42
CA GLN A 139 -1.50 -15.07 6.09
C GLN A 139 -0.43 -14.15 5.53
N SER A 140 -0.60 -12.84 5.68
CA SER A 140 0.41 -11.86 5.28
C SER A 140 1.74 -12.14 5.96
N LEU A 141 1.76 -12.30 7.29
CA LEU A 141 2.99 -12.59 8.03
C LEU A 141 3.63 -13.90 7.59
N LYS A 142 2.84 -14.96 7.44
CA LYS A 142 3.33 -16.28 6.98
C LYS A 142 4.03 -16.18 5.62
N GLN A 143 3.50 -15.37 4.71
CA GLN A 143 4.07 -15.17 3.38
C GLN A 143 5.27 -14.23 3.42
N ALA A 144 5.20 -13.11 4.17
CA ALA A 144 6.31 -12.20 4.33
C ALA A 144 7.57 -12.89 4.89
N LEU A 145 7.41 -13.81 5.84
CA LEU A 145 8.50 -14.59 6.43
C LEU A 145 9.17 -15.56 5.44
N GLN A 146 8.57 -15.80 4.27
CA GLN A 146 9.19 -16.59 3.20
C GLN A 146 10.01 -15.71 2.23
N THR A 147 10.07 -14.42 2.47
CA THR A 147 10.82 -13.43 1.68
C THR A 147 11.83 -12.71 2.55
N ASP A 148 12.79 -12.02 1.93
CA ASP A 148 13.75 -11.16 2.62
C ASP A 148 13.22 -9.72 2.79
N ASP A 149 11.95 -9.46 2.47
CA ASP A 149 11.34 -8.13 2.56
C ASP A 149 10.99 -7.78 4.01
N LEU A 150 11.87 -6.99 4.64
CA LEU A 150 11.72 -6.57 6.02
C LEU A 150 10.53 -5.61 6.23
N ILE A 151 10.15 -4.84 5.22
CA ILE A 151 9.00 -3.92 5.29
C ILE A 151 7.70 -4.72 5.32
N ALA A 152 7.53 -5.70 4.43
CA ALA A 152 6.36 -6.57 4.42
C ALA A 152 6.21 -7.33 5.76
N GLN A 153 7.32 -7.86 6.30
CA GLN A 153 7.33 -8.49 7.62
C GLN A 153 6.90 -7.51 8.73
N ALA A 154 7.47 -6.30 8.74
CA ALA A 154 7.16 -5.27 9.73
C ALA A 154 5.69 -4.84 9.69
N CYS A 155 5.16 -4.63 8.49
CA CYS A 155 3.75 -4.28 8.29
C CYS A 155 2.81 -5.35 8.84
N ALA A 156 3.08 -6.63 8.55
CA ALA A 156 2.26 -7.74 9.04
C ALA A 156 2.29 -7.83 10.58
N TYR A 157 3.46 -7.71 11.20
CA TYR A 157 3.58 -7.64 12.67
C TYR A 157 2.85 -6.43 13.26
N ARG A 158 2.96 -5.24 12.64
CA ARG A 158 2.20 -4.05 13.03
C ARG A 158 0.71 -4.34 13.02
N GLY A 159 0.18 -4.93 11.94
CA GLY A 159 -1.24 -5.25 11.81
C GLY A 159 -1.73 -6.22 12.91
N LEU A 160 -0.95 -7.29 13.21
CA LEU A 160 -1.24 -8.21 14.30
C LEU A 160 -1.18 -7.50 15.67
N GLY A 161 -0.24 -6.59 15.87
CA GLY A 161 -0.15 -5.76 17.07
C GLY A 161 -1.37 -4.87 17.26
N GLU A 162 -1.89 -4.24 16.20
CA GLU A 162 -3.11 -3.42 16.23
C GLU A 162 -4.34 -4.26 16.57
N ILE A 163 -4.49 -5.44 15.94
CA ILE A 163 -5.59 -6.38 16.22
C ILE A 163 -5.53 -6.87 17.67
N GLY A 164 -4.35 -7.32 18.10
CA GLY A 164 -4.15 -7.79 19.47
C GLY A 164 -4.44 -6.70 20.51
N SER A 165 -4.22 -5.42 20.17
CA SER A 165 -4.57 -4.28 21.02
C SER A 165 -6.08 -4.17 21.23
N ILE A 166 -6.87 -4.37 20.19
CA ILE A 166 -8.32 -4.34 20.23
C ILE A 166 -8.84 -5.53 21.04
N GLN A 167 -8.24 -6.69 20.86
CA GLN A 167 -8.61 -7.94 21.55
C GLN A 167 -8.02 -8.04 22.96
N LYS A 168 -7.10 -7.12 23.34
CA LYS A 168 -6.37 -7.10 24.62
C LYS A 168 -5.53 -8.37 24.87
N THR A 169 -4.88 -8.87 23.82
CA THR A 169 -3.99 -10.03 23.92
C THR A 169 -2.58 -9.63 24.36
N GLU A 170 -1.87 -10.54 25.02
CA GLU A 170 -0.50 -10.31 25.49
C GLU A 170 0.50 -10.17 24.33
N GLU A 171 0.28 -10.90 23.24
CA GLU A 171 1.12 -10.93 22.04
C GLU A 171 1.15 -9.58 21.30
N SER A 172 0.16 -8.74 21.52
CA SER A 172 0.09 -7.42 20.90
C SER A 172 1.35 -6.57 21.12
N HIS A 173 1.90 -6.60 22.34
CA HIS A 173 3.11 -5.86 22.70
C HIS A 173 4.33 -6.38 21.93
N GLU A 174 4.51 -7.70 21.92
CA GLU A 174 5.62 -8.35 21.20
C GLU A 174 5.54 -8.09 19.71
N ASN A 175 4.36 -8.20 19.11
CA ASN A 175 4.16 -7.92 17.68
C ASN A 175 4.58 -6.47 17.33
N PHE A 176 4.27 -5.48 18.16
CA PHE A 176 4.75 -4.11 17.91
C PHE A 176 6.26 -3.97 18.06
N LEU A 177 6.89 -4.67 19.02
CA LEU A 177 8.35 -4.65 19.16
C LEU A 177 9.04 -5.28 17.95
N GLN A 178 8.52 -6.39 17.42
CA GLN A 178 9.01 -7.02 16.20
C GLN A 178 8.87 -6.07 14.99
N ALA A 179 7.72 -5.41 14.83
CA ALA A 179 7.52 -4.45 13.76
C ALA A 179 8.53 -3.28 13.83
N ILE A 180 8.75 -2.71 15.03
CA ILE A 180 9.73 -1.62 15.22
C ILE A 180 11.13 -2.09 14.82
N ALA A 181 11.58 -3.24 15.32
CA ALA A 181 12.90 -3.76 15.03
C ALA A 181 13.13 -4.02 13.53
N LEU A 182 12.13 -4.53 12.83
CA LEU A 182 12.19 -4.78 11.39
C LEU A 182 12.19 -3.49 10.57
N PHE A 183 11.36 -2.48 10.91
CA PHE A 183 11.39 -1.17 10.26
C PHE A 183 12.74 -0.49 10.46
N GLU A 184 13.32 -0.52 11.68
CA GLU A 184 14.65 0.02 11.95
C GLU A 184 15.72 -0.68 11.12
N LYS A 185 15.70 -2.01 11.05
CA LYS A 185 16.61 -2.82 10.25
C LYS A 185 16.50 -2.52 8.76
N ALA A 186 15.30 -2.22 8.28
CA ALA A 186 15.02 -1.81 6.90
C ALA A 186 15.42 -0.34 6.63
N GLY A 187 15.75 0.45 7.67
CA GLY A 187 16.05 1.88 7.54
C GLY A 187 14.79 2.78 7.51
N ASP A 188 13.59 2.21 7.67
CA ASP A 188 12.33 2.96 7.72
C ASP A 188 12.09 3.53 9.13
N GLN A 189 12.66 4.72 9.37
CA GLN A 189 12.50 5.43 10.64
C GLN A 189 11.06 5.96 10.85
N ILE A 190 10.34 6.24 9.77
CA ILE A 190 8.96 6.74 9.82
C ILE A 190 8.05 5.61 10.30
N GLY A 191 8.10 4.45 9.66
CA GLY A 191 7.33 3.27 10.06
C GLY A 191 7.61 2.87 11.51
N ALA A 192 8.89 2.85 11.92
CA ALA A 192 9.26 2.55 13.29
C ALA A 192 8.66 3.55 14.29
N GLN A 193 8.67 4.85 13.99
CA GLN A 193 8.09 5.89 14.86
C GLN A 193 6.57 5.79 14.95
N GLU A 194 5.88 5.47 13.86
CA GLU A 194 4.43 5.26 13.85
C GLU A 194 4.03 4.10 14.79
N VAL A 195 4.75 2.97 14.71
CA VAL A 195 4.46 1.83 15.58
C VAL A 195 4.77 2.15 17.05
N ARG A 196 5.82 2.93 17.34
CA ARG A 196 6.07 3.40 18.71
C ARG A 196 4.95 4.27 19.26
N LYS A 197 4.33 5.13 18.43
CA LYS A 197 3.15 5.91 18.85
C LYS A 197 1.96 4.99 19.18
N LEU A 198 1.71 3.96 18.35
CA LEU A 198 0.66 2.98 18.62
C LEU A 198 0.89 2.24 19.94
N LEU A 199 2.13 1.82 20.20
CA LEU A 199 2.51 1.13 21.44
C LEU A 199 2.32 1.99 22.70
N ASN A 200 2.64 3.30 22.61
CA ASN A 200 2.54 4.24 23.73
C ASN A 200 1.10 4.71 24.02
N ASN A 201 0.21 4.73 23.04
CA ASN A 201 -1.18 5.13 23.21
C ASN A 201 -2.06 4.09 23.94
N LYS A 202 -1.45 2.99 24.41
CA LYS A 202 -2.13 1.93 25.20
C LYS A 202 -2.17 2.16 26.71
N LYS A 203 -1.76 3.35 27.20
CA LYS A 203 -1.76 3.66 28.64
C LYS A 203 -3.07 4.29 29.09
#